data_61ab2f42ce128a1d6d7293a7d92c57da
#
_entry.id   61ab2f42ce128a1d6d7293a7d92c57da
#
_cell.length_a   1.000
_cell.length_b   1.000
_cell.length_c   1.000
_cell.angle_alpha   90.00
_cell.angle_beta   90.00
_cell.angle_gamma   90.00
#
_symmetry.space_group_name_H-M   'P 1'
#
loop_
_entity.id
_entity.type
_entity.pdbx_description
1 polymer ?
#
loop_
_entity_poly.entity_id
_entity_poly.type
_entity_poly.pdbx_seq_one_letter_code
_entity_poly.pdbx_strand_id
1 'polypeptide(L)'
;METVVSGIRPTGNLHLGNYFGAVQSFVKMQNEYNCLYFIADWHSLTTHPKPENIQSSAKTILAEYLACGIDPQKAPIYVQSDVKQVLELYLYLNMNAYLGELERVTSFKEKARKQPDNVNAGLLTYPSLMAADILVHKADKVPVGKDQEQNMEMARLFARRFNRIYNTEYFKEPESFHFNAKAVKVPGLDGSGKMGKSEGNAIYLCDDEATIKKKVMRAVTDAGPTMLNQVKPEPIENLFTLMQLVSTPDTYDYFNDQYNNMAIRYGDMKKQLAADINAFCAPIRERILEFQSNEELLTKVAREGAEAAAASAEKTIREVREIIGFRN
;
A
#
# COMPACT_ATOMS: atom_id res chain seq x y z
N MET A 1 -17.00 -6.63 -15.44
CA MET A 1 -15.61 -6.39 -14.98
C MET A 1 -15.44 -7.01 -13.61
N GLU A 2 -14.32 -7.65 -13.33
CA GLU A 2 -14.00 -8.13 -11.99
C GLU A 2 -13.76 -6.95 -11.04
N THR A 3 -14.18 -7.10 -9.79
CA THR A 3 -14.02 -6.08 -8.76
C THR A 3 -12.69 -6.24 -8.04
N VAL A 4 -11.91 -5.16 -7.99
CA VAL A 4 -10.63 -5.06 -7.29
C VAL A 4 -10.75 -4.09 -6.13
N VAL A 5 -10.40 -4.54 -4.93
CA VAL A 5 -10.37 -3.67 -3.74
C VAL A 5 -8.96 -3.60 -3.21
N SER A 6 -8.49 -2.40 -2.89
CA SER A 6 -7.20 -2.21 -2.24
C SER A 6 -7.20 -0.97 -1.35
N GLY A 7 -6.38 -1.01 -0.32
CA GLY A 7 -6.28 0.10 0.62
C GLY A 7 -4.86 0.34 1.12
N ILE A 8 -4.61 1.56 1.55
CA ILE A 8 -3.37 1.95 2.21
C ILE A 8 -3.67 2.64 3.53
N ARG A 9 -2.89 2.34 4.56
CA ARG A 9 -3.00 3.04 5.85
C ARG A 9 -2.45 4.46 5.73
N PRO A 10 -3.15 5.48 6.28
CA PRO A 10 -2.70 6.86 6.28
C PRO A 10 -1.60 7.08 7.34
N THR A 11 -0.42 6.56 7.09
CA THR A 11 0.74 6.65 8.00
C THR A 11 1.74 7.72 7.56
N GLY A 12 1.30 8.78 6.90
CA GLY A 12 2.12 9.85 6.33
C GLY A 12 2.33 9.67 4.82
N ASN A 13 3.21 10.49 4.24
CA ASN A 13 3.42 10.60 2.80
C ASN A 13 3.82 9.28 2.12
N LEU A 14 3.47 9.14 0.84
CA LEU A 14 3.93 8.04 0.00
C LEU A 14 5.41 8.18 -0.33
N HIS A 15 6.14 7.08 -0.26
CA HIS A 15 7.52 6.98 -0.71
C HIS A 15 7.62 6.16 -2.00
N LEU A 16 8.78 6.17 -2.66
CA LEU A 16 9.03 5.42 -3.89
C LEU A 16 8.63 3.94 -3.77
N GLY A 17 8.84 3.33 -2.59
CA GLY A 17 8.41 1.95 -2.32
C GLY A 17 6.90 1.76 -2.38
N ASN A 18 6.09 2.74 -1.94
CA ASN A 18 4.64 2.68 -2.09
C ASN A 18 4.23 2.88 -3.55
N TYR A 19 4.88 3.82 -4.26
CA TYR A 19 4.58 4.10 -5.65
C TYR A 19 4.82 2.88 -6.55
N PHE A 20 6.07 2.38 -6.60
CA PHE A 20 6.43 1.26 -7.45
C PHE A 20 5.88 -0.08 -6.97
N GLY A 21 5.67 -0.23 -5.64
CA GLY A 21 5.13 -1.46 -5.05
C GLY A 21 3.62 -1.63 -5.17
N ALA A 22 2.86 -0.53 -5.31
CA ALA A 22 1.39 -0.59 -5.32
C ALA A 22 0.74 0.46 -6.23
N VAL A 23 0.98 1.77 -6.00
CA VAL A 23 0.20 2.85 -6.62
C VAL A 23 0.30 2.85 -8.14
N GLN A 24 1.47 2.58 -8.71
CA GLN A 24 1.65 2.44 -10.16
C GLN A 24 0.75 1.35 -10.75
N SER A 25 0.55 0.25 -10.01
CA SER A 25 -0.37 -0.81 -10.43
C SER A 25 -1.82 -0.35 -10.33
N PHE A 26 -2.19 0.41 -9.30
CA PHE A 26 -3.54 0.98 -9.16
C PHE A 26 -3.92 1.86 -10.34
N VAL A 27 -3.00 2.73 -10.76
CA VAL A 27 -3.19 3.60 -11.94
C VAL A 27 -3.44 2.80 -13.23
N LYS A 28 -2.83 1.64 -13.37
CA LYS A 28 -3.05 0.76 -14.53
C LYS A 28 -4.36 -0.02 -14.39
N MET A 29 -4.60 -0.62 -13.23
CA MET A 29 -5.78 -1.46 -12.97
C MET A 29 -7.11 -0.73 -13.14
N GLN A 30 -7.18 0.58 -12.85
CA GLN A 30 -8.40 1.38 -13.03
C GLN A 30 -8.97 1.38 -14.46
N ASN A 31 -8.18 0.99 -15.46
CA ASN A 31 -8.61 0.90 -16.84
C ASN A 31 -9.09 -0.50 -17.24
N GLU A 32 -8.83 -1.53 -16.42
CA GLU A 32 -9.07 -2.93 -16.73
C GLU A 32 -10.08 -3.59 -15.78
N TYR A 33 -10.25 -3.03 -14.57
CA TYR A 33 -11.07 -3.58 -13.49
C TYR A 33 -12.05 -2.55 -12.93
N ASN A 34 -13.06 -3.02 -12.23
CA ASN A 34 -13.90 -2.19 -11.37
C ASN A 34 -13.18 -2.00 -10.02
N CYS A 35 -12.41 -0.92 -9.91
CA CYS A 35 -11.53 -0.69 -8.76
C CYS A 35 -12.19 0.19 -7.70
N LEU A 36 -11.98 -0.18 -6.41
CA LEU A 36 -12.31 0.63 -5.25
C LEU A 36 -11.03 0.77 -4.40
N TYR A 37 -10.58 2.00 -4.19
CA TYR A 37 -9.38 2.28 -3.41
C TYR A 37 -9.73 3.01 -2.12
N PHE A 38 -9.29 2.48 -0.98
CA PHE A 38 -9.62 3.09 0.30
C PHE A 38 -8.40 3.50 1.12
N ILE A 39 -8.59 4.52 1.92
CA ILE A 39 -7.64 5.00 2.91
C ILE A 39 -8.04 4.38 4.24
N ALA A 40 -7.24 3.44 4.71
CA ALA A 40 -7.53 2.52 5.81
C ALA A 40 -7.27 3.16 7.18
N ASP A 41 -8.08 4.14 7.56
CA ASP A 41 -7.94 4.89 8.80
C ASP A 41 -8.29 4.06 10.04
N TRP A 42 -9.34 3.22 10.01
CA TRP A 42 -9.64 2.30 11.13
C TRP A 42 -8.50 1.32 11.41
N HIS A 43 -7.85 0.81 10.37
CA HIS A 43 -6.67 -0.05 10.54
C HIS A 43 -5.51 0.67 11.27
N SER A 44 -5.47 1.99 11.20
CA SER A 44 -4.45 2.78 11.90
C SER A 44 -4.68 2.84 13.40
N LEU A 45 -5.91 2.65 13.89
CA LEU A 45 -6.23 2.68 15.32
C LEU A 45 -5.50 1.59 16.12
N THR A 46 -5.05 0.52 15.47
CA THR A 46 -4.26 -0.55 16.13
C THR A 46 -2.93 -0.04 16.73
N THR A 47 -2.46 1.11 16.31
CA THR A 47 -1.22 1.76 16.81
C THR A 47 -1.48 3.02 17.60
N HIS A 48 -2.75 3.34 17.91
CA HIS A 48 -3.19 4.52 18.65
C HIS A 48 -2.55 5.83 18.15
N PRO A 49 -2.73 6.22 16.88
CA PRO A 49 -2.19 7.45 16.33
C PRO A 49 -2.83 8.65 17.02
N LYS A 50 -2.12 9.77 17.03
CA LYS A 50 -2.70 11.02 17.54
C LYS A 50 -3.87 11.46 16.67
N PRO A 51 -5.00 11.90 17.25
CA PRO A 51 -6.22 12.27 16.51
C PRO A 51 -5.98 13.28 15.39
N GLU A 52 -5.15 14.30 15.63
CA GLU A 52 -4.81 15.32 14.65
C GLU A 52 -4.11 14.78 13.39
N ASN A 53 -3.47 13.61 13.49
CA ASN A 53 -2.76 13.00 12.39
C ASN A 53 -3.65 12.12 11.50
N ILE A 54 -4.78 11.64 11.98
CA ILE A 54 -5.64 10.71 11.23
C ILE A 54 -6.23 11.42 10.02
N GLN A 55 -6.94 12.53 10.24
CA GLN A 55 -7.63 13.26 9.18
C GLN A 55 -6.64 13.91 8.20
N SER A 56 -5.57 14.55 8.73
CA SER A 56 -4.56 15.19 7.89
C SER A 56 -3.82 14.17 7.02
N SER A 57 -3.48 13.01 7.57
CA SER A 57 -2.84 11.95 6.80
C SER A 57 -3.75 11.33 5.73
N ALA A 58 -5.05 11.22 6.01
CA ALA A 58 -6.01 10.75 5.01
C ALA A 58 -6.11 11.72 3.82
N LYS A 59 -6.21 13.03 4.08
CA LYS A 59 -6.19 14.07 3.04
C LYS A 59 -4.88 14.05 2.23
N THR A 60 -3.75 13.86 2.90
CA THR A 60 -2.44 13.75 2.24
C THR A 60 -2.41 12.57 1.27
N ILE A 61 -2.80 11.37 1.70
CA ILE A 61 -2.83 10.19 0.82
C ILE A 61 -3.79 10.38 -0.36
N LEU A 62 -4.95 11.01 -0.13
CA LEU A 62 -5.90 11.30 -1.21
C LEU A 62 -5.26 12.20 -2.28
N ALA A 63 -4.62 13.30 -1.87
CA ALA A 63 -3.93 14.20 -2.79
C ALA A 63 -2.79 13.47 -3.55
N GLU A 64 -2.04 12.62 -2.87
CA GLU A 64 -0.96 11.83 -3.46
C GLU A 64 -1.48 10.78 -4.45
N TYR A 65 -2.62 10.14 -4.18
CA TYR A 65 -3.27 9.21 -5.11
C TYR A 65 -3.68 9.91 -6.40
N LEU A 66 -4.34 11.07 -6.29
CA LEU A 66 -4.72 11.89 -7.45
C LEU A 66 -3.47 12.37 -8.22
N ALA A 67 -2.44 12.81 -7.52
CA ALA A 67 -1.19 13.25 -8.12
C ALA A 67 -0.46 12.12 -8.86
N CYS A 68 -0.53 10.89 -8.38
CA CYS A 68 0.02 9.73 -9.05
C CYS A 68 -0.78 9.28 -10.27
N GLY A 69 -2.00 9.81 -10.49
CA GLY A 69 -2.80 9.55 -11.68
C GLY A 69 -3.97 8.59 -11.47
N ILE A 70 -4.39 8.35 -10.22
CA ILE A 70 -5.66 7.66 -9.97
C ILE A 70 -6.79 8.64 -10.32
N ASP A 71 -7.67 8.20 -11.20
CA ASP A 71 -8.84 8.95 -11.67
C ASP A 71 -10.06 8.54 -10.83
N PRO A 72 -10.61 9.44 -9.99
CA PRO A 72 -11.74 9.12 -9.12
C PRO A 72 -13.03 8.82 -9.88
N GLN A 73 -13.12 9.17 -11.17
CA GLN A 73 -14.26 8.82 -12.02
C GLN A 73 -14.20 7.36 -12.50
N LYS A 74 -13.00 6.78 -12.55
CA LYS A 74 -12.78 5.37 -12.93
C LYS A 74 -12.70 4.44 -11.73
N ALA A 75 -12.05 4.91 -10.68
CA ALA A 75 -11.82 4.17 -9.46
C ALA A 75 -12.14 5.07 -8.26
N PRO A 76 -13.33 4.90 -7.64
CA PRO A 76 -13.67 5.61 -6.42
C PRO A 76 -12.60 5.51 -5.36
N ILE A 77 -12.23 6.67 -4.76
CA ILE A 77 -11.29 6.74 -3.64
C ILE A 77 -12.06 7.24 -2.43
N TYR A 78 -12.01 6.50 -1.33
CA TYR A 78 -12.75 6.84 -0.12
C TYR A 78 -11.95 6.62 1.16
N VAL A 79 -12.35 7.28 2.23
CA VAL A 79 -11.85 6.98 3.56
C VAL A 79 -12.67 5.83 4.15
N GLN A 80 -12.01 4.83 4.68
CA GLN A 80 -12.67 3.61 5.19
C GLN A 80 -13.79 3.93 6.19
N SER A 81 -13.57 4.91 7.08
CA SER A 81 -14.54 5.30 8.11
C SER A 81 -15.81 5.98 7.58
N ASP A 82 -15.82 6.41 6.32
CA ASP A 82 -17.01 6.96 5.68
C ASP A 82 -17.98 5.87 5.19
N VAL A 83 -17.53 4.60 5.14
CA VAL A 83 -18.33 3.45 4.70
C VAL A 83 -18.67 2.54 5.90
N LYS A 84 -19.67 2.94 6.68
CA LYS A 84 -20.04 2.29 7.95
C LYS A 84 -20.44 0.82 7.81
N GLN A 85 -20.89 0.40 6.65
CA GLN A 85 -21.28 -0.96 6.32
C GLN A 85 -20.13 -1.98 6.55
N VAL A 86 -18.90 -1.54 6.40
CA VAL A 86 -17.71 -2.35 6.72
C VAL A 86 -17.74 -2.82 8.17
N LEU A 87 -18.09 -1.93 9.12
CA LEU A 87 -18.14 -2.28 10.54
C LEU A 87 -19.23 -3.32 10.85
N GLU A 88 -20.35 -3.28 10.17
CA GLU A 88 -21.39 -4.25 10.37
C GLU A 88 -20.95 -5.63 9.88
N LEU A 89 -20.39 -5.72 8.68
CA LEU A 89 -19.84 -6.98 8.19
C LEU A 89 -18.67 -7.46 9.06
N TYR A 90 -17.78 -6.56 9.48
CA TYR A 90 -16.73 -6.90 10.43
C TYR A 90 -17.26 -7.55 11.71
N LEU A 91 -18.34 -7.00 12.28
CA LEU A 91 -18.96 -7.60 13.46
C LEU A 91 -19.41 -9.03 13.20
N TYR A 92 -20.13 -9.26 12.08
CA TYR A 92 -20.63 -10.60 11.72
C TYR A 92 -19.50 -11.60 11.51
N LEU A 93 -18.45 -11.20 10.78
CA LEU A 93 -17.29 -12.05 10.56
C LEU A 93 -16.51 -12.30 11.87
N ASN A 94 -16.40 -11.29 12.72
CA ASN A 94 -15.68 -11.40 13.98
C ASN A 94 -16.38 -12.31 14.98
N MET A 95 -17.75 -12.32 15.01
CA MET A 95 -18.52 -13.27 15.81
C MET A 95 -18.33 -14.73 15.38
N ASN A 96 -17.89 -14.94 14.14
CA ASN A 96 -17.57 -16.25 13.59
C ASN A 96 -16.06 -16.57 13.58
N ALA A 97 -15.21 -15.67 14.10
CA ALA A 97 -13.77 -15.86 14.17
C ALA A 97 -13.38 -16.72 15.38
N TYR A 98 -12.53 -17.73 15.16
CA TYR A 98 -12.02 -18.53 16.25
C TYR A 98 -10.73 -17.93 16.81
N LEU A 99 -10.67 -17.72 18.13
CA LEU A 99 -9.55 -17.09 18.82
C LEU A 99 -8.20 -17.72 18.44
N GLY A 100 -8.10 -19.05 18.51
CA GLY A 100 -6.86 -19.74 18.18
C GLY A 100 -6.42 -19.65 16.70
N GLU A 101 -7.32 -19.28 15.78
CA GLU A 101 -6.94 -18.99 14.39
C GLU A 101 -6.36 -17.60 14.29
N LEU A 102 -6.99 -16.60 14.91
CA LEU A 102 -6.51 -15.23 14.95
C LEU A 102 -5.11 -15.12 15.61
N GLU A 103 -4.91 -15.82 16.73
CA GLU A 103 -3.61 -15.86 17.44
C GLU A 103 -2.49 -16.52 16.63
N ARG A 104 -2.81 -17.40 15.68
CA ARG A 104 -1.82 -18.05 14.80
C ARG A 104 -1.35 -17.18 13.65
N VAL A 105 -2.06 -16.09 13.33
CA VAL A 105 -1.69 -15.19 12.24
C VAL A 105 -0.31 -14.57 12.49
N THR A 106 0.61 -14.76 11.56
CA THR A 106 2.01 -14.31 11.69
C THR A 106 2.10 -12.80 11.86
N SER A 107 1.30 -12.05 11.12
CA SER A 107 1.28 -10.58 11.22
C SER A 107 0.82 -10.10 12.60
N PHE A 108 -0.07 -10.83 13.30
CA PHE A 108 -0.41 -10.55 14.69
C PHE A 108 0.80 -10.76 15.62
N LYS A 109 1.48 -11.92 15.49
CA LYS A 109 2.64 -12.24 16.33
C LYS A 109 3.77 -11.24 16.15
N GLU A 110 4.05 -10.84 14.92
CA GLU A 110 5.09 -9.85 14.62
C GLU A 110 4.76 -8.47 15.18
N LYS A 111 3.52 -8.02 15.01
CA LYS A 111 3.07 -6.73 15.54
C LYS A 111 3.04 -6.73 17.08
N ALA A 112 2.55 -7.79 17.70
CA ALA A 112 2.56 -7.93 19.15
C ALA A 112 3.99 -7.87 19.74
N ARG A 113 4.98 -8.47 19.06
CA ARG A 113 6.40 -8.37 19.46
C ARG A 113 6.96 -6.95 19.32
N LYS A 114 6.55 -6.22 18.28
CA LYS A 114 7.02 -4.84 18.02
C LYS A 114 6.40 -3.80 18.96
N GLN A 115 5.23 -4.07 19.49
CA GLN A 115 4.51 -3.17 20.42
C GLN A 115 3.96 -3.93 21.63
N PRO A 116 4.83 -4.51 22.50
CA PRO A 116 4.41 -5.38 23.60
C PRO A 116 3.50 -4.69 24.61
N ASP A 117 3.64 -3.38 24.78
CA ASP A 117 2.82 -2.57 25.71
C ASP A 117 1.45 -2.19 25.13
N ASN A 118 1.20 -2.49 23.86
CA ASN A 118 -0.06 -2.17 23.18
C ASN A 118 -0.55 -3.35 22.33
N VAL A 119 -0.71 -4.51 22.95
CA VAL A 119 -1.34 -5.68 22.31
C VAL A 119 -2.84 -5.62 22.56
N ASN A 120 -3.53 -4.91 21.68
CA ASN A 120 -4.98 -4.66 21.81
C ASN A 120 -5.83 -5.60 20.94
N ALA A 121 -7.15 -5.64 21.21
CA ALA A 121 -8.10 -6.48 20.48
C ALA A 121 -8.12 -6.18 18.96
N GLY A 122 -8.01 -4.91 18.56
CA GLY A 122 -7.98 -4.53 17.14
C GLY A 122 -6.77 -5.13 16.41
N LEU A 123 -5.65 -5.32 17.10
CA LEU A 123 -4.47 -5.99 16.55
C LEU A 123 -4.73 -7.47 16.29
N LEU A 124 -5.44 -8.14 17.21
CA LEU A 124 -5.83 -9.55 17.07
C LEU A 124 -6.89 -9.74 15.98
N THR A 125 -7.90 -8.88 15.93
CA THR A 125 -9.03 -8.99 15.01
C THR A 125 -8.81 -8.27 13.66
N TYR A 126 -7.57 -7.78 13.43
CA TYR A 126 -7.17 -7.15 12.17
C TYR A 126 -7.56 -7.97 10.92
N PRO A 127 -7.37 -9.31 10.89
CA PRO A 127 -7.76 -10.11 9.72
C PRO A 127 -9.27 -10.08 9.45
N SER A 128 -10.10 -9.99 10.50
CA SER A 128 -11.57 -9.89 10.35
C SER A 128 -11.97 -8.56 9.72
N LEU A 129 -11.31 -7.45 10.10
CA LEU A 129 -11.58 -6.14 9.53
C LEU A 129 -11.13 -6.09 8.05
N MET A 130 -9.95 -6.61 7.73
CA MET A 130 -9.48 -6.69 6.35
C MET A 130 -10.40 -7.57 5.48
N ALA A 131 -10.89 -8.69 6.03
CA ALA A 131 -11.87 -9.51 5.33
C ALA A 131 -13.18 -8.76 5.07
N ALA A 132 -13.64 -7.93 6.02
CA ALA A 132 -14.83 -7.11 5.83
C ALA A 132 -14.64 -6.06 4.73
N ASP A 133 -13.49 -5.37 4.67
CA ASP A 133 -13.16 -4.43 3.59
C ASP A 133 -13.26 -5.07 2.21
N ILE A 134 -12.82 -6.33 2.09
CA ILE A 134 -12.79 -7.08 0.85
C ILE A 134 -14.18 -7.61 0.50
N LEU A 135 -14.82 -8.30 1.44
CA LEU A 135 -16.05 -9.03 1.20
C LEU A 135 -17.28 -8.12 1.10
N VAL A 136 -17.27 -6.94 1.73
CA VAL A 136 -18.38 -5.98 1.64
C VAL A 136 -18.62 -5.50 0.21
N HIS A 137 -17.59 -5.46 -0.59
CA HIS A 137 -17.64 -5.11 -2.02
C HIS A 137 -17.66 -6.33 -2.94
N LYS A 138 -17.72 -7.55 -2.37
CA LYS A 138 -17.63 -8.82 -3.14
C LYS A 138 -16.44 -8.82 -4.08
N ALA A 139 -15.27 -8.36 -3.60
CA ALA A 139 -14.08 -8.27 -4.41
C ALA A 139 -13.67 -9.63 -4.96
N ASP A 140 -13.44 -9.70 -6.27
CA ASP A 140 -12.91 -10.89 -6.93
C ASP A 140 -11.40 -10.99 -6.70
N LYS A 141 -10.68 -9.85 -6.71
CA LYS A 141 -9.22 -9.78 -6.63
C LYS A 141 -8.75 -8.69 -5.68
N VAL A 142 -7.66 -8.98 -4.98
CA VAL A 142 -7.01 -8.03 -4.05
C VAL A 142 -5.52 -7.99 -4.36
N PRO A 143 -4.99 -6.83 -4.80
CA PRO A 143 -3.56 -6.68 -5.04
C PRO A 143 -2.83 -6.59 -3.70
N VAL A 144 -2.08 -7.62 -3.36
CA VAL A 144 -1.35 -7.73 -2.09
C VAL A 144 0.10 -8.17 -2.28
N GLY A 145 0.97 -7.75 -1.38
CA GLY A 145 2.30 -8.31 -1.25
C GLY A 145 2.29 -9.68 -0.55
N LYS A 146 3.38 -10.43 -0.67
CA LYS A 146 3.53 -11.75 -0.03
C LYS A 146 3.32 -11.74 1.48
N ASP A 147 3.61 -10.62 2.14
CA ASP A 147 3.41 -10.42 3.57
C ASP A 147 1.93 -10.38 3.98
N GLN A 148 1.01 -10.19 3.03
CA GLN A 148 -0.44 -10.16 3.24
C GLN A 148 -1.15 -11.46 2.86
N GLU A 149 -0.45 -12.45 2.30
CA GLU A 149 -1.07 -13.70 1.83
C GLU A 149 -1.84 -14.43 2.95
N GLN A 150 -1.33 -14.41 4.17
CA GLN A 150 -2.01 -15.03 5.29
C GLN A 150 -3.31 -14.29 5.68
N ASN A 151 -3.35 -12.96 5.53
CA ASN A 151 -4.59 -12.21 5.74
C ASN A 151 -5.61 -12.49 4.63
N MET A 152 -5.14 -12.73 3.39
CA MET A 152 -5.98 -13.19 2.29
C MET A 152 -6.57 -14.58 2.54
N GLU A 153 -5.76 -15.52 3.09
CA GLU A 153 -6.28 -16.83 3.51
C GLU A 153 -7.35 -16.68 4.60
N MET A 154 -7.19 -15.74 5.53
CA MET A 154 -8.23 -15.46 6.53
C MET A 154 -9.51 -14.92 5.88
N ALA A 155 -9.41 -14.03 4.87
CA ALA A 155 -10.58 -13.54 4.14
C ALA A 155 -11.32 -14.68 3.42
N ARG A 156 -10.60 -15.59 2.75
CA ARG A 156 -11.16 -16.81 2.14
C ARG A 156 -11.83 -17.71 3.19
N LEU A 157 -11.16 -17.91 4.31
CA LEU A 157 -11.72 -18.70 5.42
C LEU A 157 -13.01 -18.12 5.96
N PHE A 158 -13.11 -16.80 6.11
CA PHE A 158 -14.35 -16.13 6.54
C PHE A 158 -15.45 -16.27 5.49
N ALA A 159 -15.15 -16.13 4.20
CA ALA A 159 -16.10 -16.34 3.12
C ALA A 159 -16.68 -17.78 3.15
N ARG A 160 -15.80 -18.80 3.18
CA ARG A 160 -16.20 -20.21 3.28
C ARG A 160 -17.02 -20.50 4.54
N ARG A 161 -16.58 -19.93 5.68
CA ARG A 161 -17.26 -20.15 6.97
C ARG A 161 -18.65 -19.55 6.98
N PHE A 162 -18.81 -18.33 6.50
CA PHE A 162 -20.13 -17.70 6.35
C PHE A 162 -21.03 -18.55 5.50
N ASN A 163 -20.59 -18.94 4.32
CA ASN A 163 -21.37 -19.77 3.40
C ASN A 163 -21.79 -21.10 4.04
N ARG A 164 -20.89 -21.77 4.77
CA ARG A 164 -21.18 -23.02 5.47
C ARG A 164 -22.19 -22.84 6.60
N ILE A 165 -22.03 -21.80 7.45
CA ILE A 165 -22.89 -21.57 8.61
C ILE A 165 -24.35 -21.31 8.17
N TYR A 166 -24.50 -20.50 7.11
CA TYR A 166 -25.83 -20.09 6.63
C TYR A 166 -26.31 -20.90 5.42
N ASN A 167 -25.63 -21.99 5.09
CA ASN A 167 -25.94 -22.90 3.98
C ASN A 167 -26.22 -22.15 2.66
N THR A 168 -25.27 -21.31 2.24
CA THR A 168 -25.35 -20.44 1.07
C THR A 168 -24.03 -20.47 0.29
N GLU A 169 -24.05 -19.97 -0.94
CA GLU A 169 -22.84 -19.70 -1.76
C GLU A 169 -22.68 -18.19 -2.03
N TYR A 170 -22.96 -17.39 -1.01
CA TYR A 170 -23.06 -15.93 -1.15
C TYR A 170 -21.73 -15.23 -1.41
N PHE A 171 -20.71 -15.53 -0.60
CA PHE A 171 -19.39 -14.97 -0.77
C PHE A 171 -18.49 -15.87 -1.61
N LYS A 172 -17.93 -15.32 -2.68
CA LYS A 172 -16.81 -15.92 -3.39
C LYS A 172 -15.53 -15.76 -2.59
N GLU A 173 -14.58 -16.66 -2.76
CA GLU A 173 -13.24 -16.52 -2.20
C GLU A 173 -12.44 -15.50 -3.01
N PRO A 174 -11.92 -14.42 -2.39
CA PRO A 174 -11.13 -13.43 -3.09
C PRO A 174 -9.75 -13.99 -3.46
N GLU A 175 -9.26 -13.64 -4.65
CA GLU A 175 -7.95 -14.04 -5.12
C GLU A 175 -6.88 -13.01 -4.76
N SER A 176 -5.71 -13.49 -4.27
CA SER A 176 -4.51 -12.66 -4.21
C SER A 176 -4.01 -12.41 -5.62
N PHE A 177 -3.67 -11.17 -5.92
CA PHE A 177 -3.38 -10.76 -7.27
C PHE A 177 -2.13 -9.89 -7.34
N HIS A 178 -1.26 -10.18 -8.29
CA HIS A 178 -0.11 -9.36 -8.61
C HIS A 178 -0.26 -8.84 -10.04
N PHE A 179 -0.64 -7.57 -10.18
CA PHE A 179 -0.86 -6.96 -11.49
C PHE A 179 0.41 -6.94 -12.36
N ASN A 180 1.58 -6.78 -11.74
CA ASN A 180 2.85 -6.95 -12.42
C ASN A 180 3.50 -8.25 -11.98
N ALA A 181 3.91 -9.10 -12.92
CA ALA A 181 4.56 -10.39 -12.66
C ALA A 181 5.84 -10.29 -11.79
N LYS A 182 6.41 -9.08 -11.66
CA LYS A 182 7.49 -8.77 -10.73
C LYS A 182 7.01 -7.69 -9.76
N ALA A 183 6.61 -8.10 -8.56
CA ALA A 183 6.47 -7.16 -7.44
C ALA A 183 7.83 -6.49 -7.20
N VAL A 184 7.94 -5.20 -7.50
CA VAL A 184 9.18 -4.46 -7.33
C VAL A 184 9.36 -4.17 -5.84
N LYS A 185 10.30 -4.88 -5.22
CA LYS A 185 10.75 -4.56 -3.87
C LYS A 185 11.71 -3.38 -3.98
N VAL A 186 11.26 -2.18 -3.65
CA VAL A 186 12.11 -0.98 -3.65
C VAL A 186 12.98 -0.99 -2.40
N PRO A 187 14.31 -0.98 -2.56
CA PRO A 187 15.22 -1.05 -1.44
C PRO A 187 15.35 0.28 -0.68
N GLY A 188 15.76 0.20 0.58
CA GLY A 188 16.10 1.35 1.40
C GLY A 188 17.48 1.93 1.09
N LEU A 189 17.70 3.19 1.45
CA LEU A 189 19.01 3.88 1.28
C LEU A 189 20.04 3.50 2.35
N ASP A 190 19.63 2.84 3.40
CA ASP A 190 20.47 2.37 4.52
C ASP A 190 21.18 1.04 4.23
N GLY A 191 21.05 0.53 3.02
CA GLY A 191 21.59 -0.78 2.62
C GLY A 191 20.68 -1.95 3.00
N SER A 192 19.51 -1.69 3.60
CA SER A 192 18.52 -2.73 3.90
C SER A 192 17.68 -3.11 2.69
N GLY A 193 17.11 -4.31 2.73
CA GLY A 193 16.38 -4.85 1.60
C GLY A 193 14.99 -4.27 1.32
N LYS A 194 14.49 -3.27 2.09
CA LYS A 194 13.17 -2.65 1.85
C LYS A 194 13.13 -1.20 2.32
N MET A 195 12.60 -0.34 1.46
CA MET A 195 12.26 1.03 1.82
C MET A 195 11.04 1.06 2.76
N GLY A 196 11.16 1.76 3.88
CA GLY A 196 10.09 1.86 4.87
C GLY A 196 10.12 3.16 5.66
N LYS A 197 8.95 3.64 6.06
CA LYS A 197 8.79 4.87 6.84
C LYS A 197 9.42 4.75 8.23
N SER A 198 9.22 3.60 8.89
CA SER A 198 9.77 3.31 10.22
C SER A 198 11.27 3.17 10.26
N GLU A 199 11.88 2.85 9.11
CA GLU A 199 13.33 2.61 9.01
C GLU A 199 14.11 3.91 8.75
N GLY A 200 13.44 5.02 8.43
CA GLY A 200 14.09 6.30 8.13
C GLY A 200 14.92 6.31 6.84
N ASN A 201 14.77 5.31 5.98
CA ASN A 201 15.56 5.06 4.78
C ASN A 201 14.81 5.38 3.48
N ALA A 202 13.66 6.10 3.59
CA ALA A 202 12.75 6.33 2.48
C ALA A 202 12.94 7.68 1.79
N ILE A 203 12.70 7.68 0.47
CA ILE A 203 12.52 8.89 -0.33
C ILE A 203 11.02 9.05 -0.57
N TYR A 204 10.45 10.19 -0.16
CA TYR A 204 9.05 10.51 -0.35
C TYR A 204 8.81 11.19 -1.70
N LEU A 205 7.63 11.00 -2.27
CA LEU A 205 7.26 11.64 -3.55
C LEU A 205 7.20 13.18 -3.42
N CYS A 206 6.93 13.68 -2.22
CA CYS A 206 6.90 15.11 -1.90
C CYS A 206 8.26 15.71 -1.49
N ASP A 207 9.32 14.90 -1.35
CA ASP A 207 10.65 15.41 -1.01
C ASP A 207 11.14 16.40 -2.08
N ASP A 208 11.69 17.54 -1.65
CA ASP A 208 12.33 18.49 -2.56
C ASP A 208 13.70 17.99 -3.05
N GLU A 209 14.25 18.67 -4.07
CA GLU A 209 15.51 18.30 -4.69
C GLU A 209 16.67 18.24 -3.68
N ALA A 210 16.74 19.22 -2.77
CA ALA A 210 17.81 19.29 -1.76
C ALA A 210 17.72 18.11 -0.78
N THR A 211 16.51 17.75 -0.38
CA THR A 211 16.23 16.62 0.51
C THR A 211 16.55 15.30 -0.17
N ILE A 212 16.10 15.10 -1.42
CA ILE A 212 16.42 13.90 -2.23
C ILE A 212 17.95 13.76 -2.34
N LYS A 213 18.64 14.82 -2.77
CA LYS A 213 20.10 14.82 -2.89
C LYS A 213 20.79 14.47 -1.58
N LYS A 214 20.36 15.09 -0.47
CA LYS A 214 20.90 14.81 0.87
C LYS A 214 20.72 13.35 1.27
N LYS A 215 19.54 12.78 1.03
CA LYS A 215 19.22 11.37 1.35
C LYS A 215 20.07 10.42 0.50
N VAL A 216 20.10 10.60 -0.83
CA VAL A 216 20.84 9.73 -1.75
C VAL A 216 22.36 9.80 -1.52
N MET A 217 22.89 10.99 -1.27
CA MET A 217 24.34 11.13 -0.98
C MET A 217 24.78 10.40 0.30
N ARG A 218 23.86 10.19 1.25
CA ARG A 218 24.12 9.43 2.49
C ARG A 218 23.90 7.93 2.35
N ALA A 219 23.40 7.46 1.20
CA ALA A 219 23.17 6.03 0.99
C ALA A 219 24.45 5.22 1.22
N VAL A 220 24.28 4.03 1.79
CA VAL A 220 25.41 3.15 2.13
C VAL A 220 26.09 2.64 0.87
N THR A 221 27.43 2.69 0.85
CA THR A 221 28.28 2.13 -0.20
C THR A 221 29.53 1.52 0.44
N ASP A 222 30.18 0.62 -0.28
CA ASP A 222 31.47 0.03 0.06
C ASP A 222 32.66 0.84 -0.52
N ALA A 223 33.84 0.24 -0.52
CA ALA A 223 35.05 0.83 -1.08
C ALA A 223 35.15 0.67 -2.61
N GLY A 224 34.26 -0.03 -3.25
CA GLY A 224 34.26 -0.36 -4.67
C GLY A 224 34.68 -1.79 -4.99
N PRO A 225 34.43 -2.25 -6.26
CA PRO A 225 34.83 -3.58 -6.69
C PRO A 225 36.33 -3.76 -6.74
N THR A 226 36.82 -4.94 -6.37
CA THR A 226 38.25 -5.32 -6.35
C THR A 226 38.61 -6.27 -7.49
N MET A 227 37.65 -6.74 -8.27
CA MET A 227 37.84 -7.57 -9.47
C MET A 227 36.83 -7.21 -10.54
N LEU A 228 37.15 -7.53 -11.79
CA LEU A 228 36.24 -7.37 -12.93
C LEU A 228 34.97 -8.20 -12.73
N ASN A 229 33.82 -7.62 -13.07
CA ASN A 229 32.51 -8.26 -12.97
C ASN A 229 32.18 -8.82 -11.57
N GLN A 230 32.69 -8.17 -10.52
CA GLN A 230 32.39 -8.55 -9.15
C GLN A 230 30.89 -8.50 -8.89
N VAL A 231 30.35 -9.51 -8.19
CA VAL A 231 28.97 -9.49 -7.74
C VAL A 231 28.76 -8.27 -6.80
N LYS A 232 27.73 -7.48 -7.07
CA LYS A 232 27.40 -6.32 -6.26
C LYS A 232 26.93 -6.75 -4.88
N PRO A 233 27.54 -6.25 -3.79
CA PRO A 233 26.98 -6.44 -2.45
C PRO A 233 25.61 -5.75 -2.34
N GLU A 234 24.77 -6.21 -1.41
CA GLU A 234 23.37 -5.77 -1.26
C GLU A 234 23.20 -4.23 -1.24
N PRO A 235 24.00 -3.43 -0.50
CA PRO A 235 23.85 -1.98 -0.53
C PRO A 235 24.08 -1.36 -1.91
N ILE A 236 24.99 -1.92 -2.70
CA ILE A 236 25.28 -1.46 -4.05
C ILE A 236 24.18 -1.90 -5.01
N GLU A 237 23.76 -3.17 -4.95
CA GLU A 237 22.63 -3.68 -5.74
C GLU A 237 21.35 -2.87 -5.51
N ASN A 238 21.15 -2.40 -4.27
CA ASN A 238 20.03 -1.52 -3.91
C ASN A 238 20.06 -0.20 -4.69
N LEU A 239 21.21 0.42 -4.84
CA LEU A 239 21.33 1.66 -5.63
C LEU A 239 21.11 1.40 -7.13
N PHE A 240 21.63 0.30 -7.67
CA PHE A 240 21.37 -0.10 -9.05
C PHE A 240 19.90 -0.43 -9.28
N THR A 241 19.23 -1.07 -8.33
CA THR A 241 17.79 -1.30 -8.38
C THR A 241 17.01 0.01 -8.43
N LEU A 242 17.37 1.01 -7.62
CA LEU A 242 16.76 2.34 -7.70
C LEU A 242 17.01 3.00 -9.05
N MET A 243 18.23 2.89 -9.61
CA MET A 243 18.52 3.41 -10.96
C MET A 243 17.65 2.75 -12.03
N GLN A 244 17.44 1.43 -11.98
CA GLN A 244 16.55 0.74 -12.93
C GLN A 244 15.11 1.27 -12.90
N LEU A 245 14.66 1.82 -11.77
CA LEU A 245 13.30 2.32 -11.63
C LEU A 245 13.10 3.74 -12.17
N VAL A 246 14.15 4.58 -12.13
CA VAL A 246 14.01 6.02 -12.38
C VAL A 246 14.97 6.58 -13.44
N SER A 247 16.07 5.90 -13.72
CA SER A 247 17.08 6.35 -14.68
C SER A 247 16.80 5.81 -16.09
N THR A 248 17.42 6.40 -17.10
CA THR A 248 17.39 5.84 -18.46
C THR A 248 18.24 4.57 -18.54
N PRO A 249 17.92 3.63 -19.48
CA PRO A 249 18.76 2.46 -19.70
C PRO A 249 20.24 2.80 -19.92
N ASP A 250 20.55 3.81 -20.71
CA ASP A 250 21.92 4.23 -21.00
C ASP A 250 22.67 4.69 -19.73
N THR A 251 21.98 5.40 -18.84
CA THR A 251 22.55 5.81 -17.54
C THR A 251 22.85 4.61 -16.66
N TYR A 252 21.91 3.67 -16.59
CA TYR A 252 22.13 2.43 -15.84
C TYR A 252 23.30 1.63 -16.40
N ASP A 253 23.33 1.41 -17.71
CA ASP A 253 24.38 0.64 -18.39
C ASP A 253 25.75 1.28 -18.20
N TYR A 254 25.85 2.62 -18.31
CA TYR A 254 27.08 3.36 -18.06
C TYR A 254 27.65 3.07 -16.64
N PHE A 255 26.86 3.20 -15.60
CA PHE A 255 27.36 2.95 -14.23
C PHE A 255 27.58 1.46 -13.96
N ASN A 256 26.80 0.59 -14.57
CA ASN A 256 27.01 -0.86 -14.49
C ASN A 256 28.35 -1.26 -15.13
N ASP A 257 28.70 -0.69 -16.28
CA ASP A 257 30.00 -0.91 -16.93
C ASP A 257 31.15 -0.33 -16.10
N GLN A 258 30.97 0.87 -15.52
CA GLN A 258 31.96 1.43 -14.59
C GLN A 258 32.21 0.51 -13.39
N TYR A 259 31.15 -0.08 -12.83
CA TYR A 259 31.28 -1.03 -11.73
C TYR A 259 32.01 -2.31 -12.17
N ASN A 260 31.61 -2.89 -13.28
CA ASN A 260 32.17 -4.15 -13.82
C ASN A 260 33.66 -4.01 -14.18
N ASN A 261 34.09 -2.79 -14.58
CA ASN A 261 35.46 -2.46 -14.93
C ASN A 261 36.29 -1.86 -13.78
N MET A 262 35.80 -1.92 -12.54
CA MET A 262 36.47 -1.36 -11.34
C MET A 262 36.74 0.16 -11.43
N ALA A 263 35.97 0.89 -12.23
CA ALA A 263 36.13 2.32 -12.47
C ALA A 263 35.01 3.16 -11.82
N ILE A 264 34.10 2.53 -11.06
CA ILE A 264 32.96 3.21 -10.46
C ILE A 264 33.37 4.30 -9.48
N ARG A 265 32.74 5.45 -9.61
CA ARG A 265 32.82 6.55 -8.64
C ARG A 265 31.43 6.72 -8.01
N TYR A 266 31.25 6.17 -6.82
CA TYR A 266 29.94 6.22 -6.14
C TYR A 266 29.43 7.64 -5.90
N GLY A 267 30.30 8.62 -5.73
CA GLY A 267 29.91 10.02 -5.63
C GLY A 267 29.19 10.53 -6.88
N ASP A 268 29.68 10.16 -8.06
CA ASP A 268 29.07 10.56 -9.33
C ASP A 268 27.80 9.77 -9.61
N MET A 269 27.79 8.46 -9.34
CA MET A 269 26.60 7.63 -9.41
C MET A 269 25.48 8.16 -8.52
N LYS A 270 25.78 8.50 -7.25
CA LYS A 270 24.79 9.05 -6.31
C LYS A 270 24.26 10.42 -6.76
N LYS A 271 25.11 11.28 -7.33
CA LYS A 271 24.65 12.58 -7.89
C LYS A 271 23.67 12.36 -9.03
N GLN A 272 23.99 11.44 -9.96
CA GLN A 272 23.11 11.11 -11.08
C GLN A 272 21.81 10.50 -10.60
N LEU A 273 21.88 9.50 -9.72
CA LEU A 273 20.68 8.88 -9.13
C LEU A 273 19.78 9.89 -8.42
N ALA A 274 20.37 10.85 -7.70
CA ALA A 274 19.58 11.91 -7.04
C ALA A 274 18.89 12.82 -8.05
N ALA A 275 19.58 13.16 -9.15
CA ALA A 275 18.98 13.95 -10.24
C ALA A 275 17.82 13.19 -10.92
N ASP A 276 18.02 11.90 -11.20
CA ASP A 276 17.00 11.07 -11.86
C ASP A 276 15.77 10.87 -10.95
N ILE A 277 15.97 10.62 -9.65
CA ILE A 277 14.87 10.54 -8.67
C ILE A 277 14.14 11.89 -8.59
N ASN A 278 14.86 13.01 -8.57
CA ASN A 278 14.20 14.31 -8.55
C ASN A 278 13.41 14.57 -9.83
N ALA A 279 13.96 14.24 -11.00
CA ALA A 279 13.27 14.37 -12.28
C ALA A 279 11.98 13.50 -12.31
N PHE A 280 12.03 12.31 -11.72
CA PHE A 280 10.86 11.45 -11.57
C PHE A 280 9.83 12.03 -10.60
N CYS A 281 10.25 12.51 -9.43
CA CYS A 281 9.36 13.00 -8.38
C CYS A 281 8.80 14.41 -8.68
N ALA A 282 9.52 15.27 -9.40
CA ALA A 282 9.16 16.67 -9.59
C ALA A 282 7.73 16.87 -10.14
N PRO A 283 7.30 16.24 -11.25
CA PRO A 283 5.96 16.41 -11.77
C PRO A 283 4.87 15.86 -10.83
N ILE A 284 5.18 14.80 -10.07
CA ILE A 284 4.24 14.24 -9.08
C ILE A 284 4.13 15.20 -7.89
N ARG A 285 5.25 15.73 -7.41
CA ARG A 285 5.32 16.69 -6.30
C ARG A 285 4.55 17.97 -6.60
N GLU A 286 4.70 18.52 -7.81
CA GLU A 286 3.96 19.70 -8.24
C GLU A 286 2.44 19.46 -8.17
N ARG A 287 1.98 18.32 -8.67
CA ARG A 287 0.57 17.92 -8.60
C ARG A 287 0.11 17.65 -7.16
N ILE A 288 0.96 17.07 -6.30
CA ILE A 288 0.64 16.90 -4.87
C ILE A 288 0.34 18.27 -4.25
N LEU A 289 1.20 19.26 -4.47
CA LEU A 289 1.02 20.61 -3.93
C LEU A 289 -0.25 21.28 -4.47
N GLU A 290 -0.52 21.12 -5.78
CA GLU A 290 -1.75 21.62 -6.41
C GLU A 290 -2.99 20.99 -5.73
N PHE A 291 -3.07 19.67 -5.62
CA PHE A 291 -4.20 19.00 -4.99
C PHE A 291 -4.34 19.35 -3.50
N GLN A 292 -3.24 19.41 -2.76
CA GLN A 292 -3.27 19.79 -1.35
C GLN A 292 -3.77 21.21 -1.11
N SER A 293 -3.56 22.13 -2.06
CA SER A 293 -4.08 23.50 -2.00
C SER A 293 -5.59 23.59 -2.30
N ASN A 294 -6.19 22.55 -2.87
CA ASN A 294 -7.60 22.52 -3.26
C ASN A 294 -8.43 21.61 -2.33
N GLU A 295 -8.70 22.11 -1.13
CA GLU A 295 -9.44 21.37 -0.10
C GLU A 295 -10.88 21.02 -0.54
N GLU A 296 -11.52 21.88 -1.34
CA GLU A 296 -12.87 21.65 -1.86
C GLU A 296 -12.89 20.43 -2.78
N LEU A 297 -11.93 20.32 -3.70
CA LEU A 297 -11.78 19.18 -4.58
C LEU A 297 -11.53 17.89 -3.80
N LEU A 298 -10.61 17.90 -2.84
CA LEU A 298 -10.32 16.72 -2.02
C LEU A 298 -11.55 16.25 -1.23
N THR A 299 -12.29 17.19 -0.64
CA THR A 299 -13.53 16.89 0.07
C THR A 299 -14.60 16.32 -0.86
N LYS A 300 -14.74 16.88 -2.06
CA LYS A 300 -15.66 16.38 -3.07
C LYS A 300 -15.31 14.96 -3.50
N VAL A 301 -14.04 14.70 -3.84
CA VAL A 301 -13.58 13.37 -4.27
C VAL A 301 -13.79 12.33 -3.17
N ALA A 302 -13.42 12.63 -1.92
CA ALA A 302 -13.63 11.72 -0.80
C ALA A 302 -15.11 11.39 -0.59
N ARG A 303 -16.00 12.40 -0.64
CA ARG A 303 -17.45 12.21 -0.50
C ARG A 303 -18.04 11.38 -1.63
N GLU A 304 -17.76 11.71 -2.88
CA GLU A 304 -18.27 10.98 -4.04
C GLU A 304 -17.78 9.52 -4.05
N GLY A 305 -16.50 9.32 -3.67
CA GLY A 305 -15.94 7.98 -3.51
C GLY A 305 -16.62 7.19 -2.39
N ALA A 306 -16.88 7.83 -1.24
CA ALA A 306 -17.60 7.23 -0.12
C ALA A 306 -19.04 6.88 -0.49
N GLU A 307 -19.76 7.74 -1.21
CA GLU A 307 -21.12 7.49 -1.67
C GLU A 307 -21.16 6.26 -2.62
N ALA A 308 -20.24 6.18 -3.57
CA ALA A 308 -20.15 5.04 -4.49
C ALA A 308 -19.82 3.72 -3.76
N ALA A 309 -18.84 3.76 -2.83
CA ALA A 309 -18.46 2.60 -2.04
C ALA A 309 -19.58 2.19 -1.07
N ALA A 310 -20.25 3.15 -0.42
CA ALA A 310 -21.39 2.87 0.47
C ALA A 310 -22.54 2.23 -0.28
N ALA A 311 -22.86 2.67 -1.50
CA ALA A 311 -23.92 2.06 -2.33
C ALA A 311 -23.60 0.59 -2.65
N SER A 312 -22.35 0.26 -2.97
CA SER A 312 -21.90 -1.12 -3.17
C SER A 312 -22.01 -1.94 -1.88
N ALA A 313 -21.53 -1.39 -0.76
CA ALA A 313 -21.50 -2.04 0.53
C ALA A 313 -22.93 -2.27 1.10
N GLU A 314 -23.81 -1.29 0.95
CA GLU A 314 -25.21 -1.37 1.42
C GLU A 314 -25.97 -2.53 0.80
N LYS A 315 -25.77 -2.75 -0.51
CA LYS A 315 -26.36 -3.92 -1.18
C LYS A 315 -25.90 -5.22 -0.51
N THR A 316 -24.61 -5.34 -0.24
CA THR A 316 -24.06 -6.54 0.42
C THR A 316 -24.60 -6.70 1.85
N ILE A 317 -24.64 -5.64 2.63
CA ILE A 317 -25.13 -5.71 4.02
C ILE A 317 -26.61 -6.09 4.08
N ARG A 318 -27.44 -5.52 3.21
CA ARG A 318 -28.86 -5.90 3.14
C ARG A 318 -29.03 -7.40 2.83
N GLU A 319 -28.32 -7.91 1.81
CA GLU A 319 -28.37 -9.32 1.45
C GLU A 319 -27.83 -10.22 2.58
N VAL A 320 -26.76 -9.81 3.27
CA VAL A 320 -26.20 -10.51 4.43
C VAL A 320 -27.20 -10.55 5.60
N ARG A 321 -27.88 -9.44 5.90
CA ARG A 321 -28.93 -9.40 6.93
C ARG A 321 -30.06 -10.38 6.63
N GLU A 322 -30.51 -10.44 5.39
CA GLU A 322 -31.54 -11.40 4.96
C GLU A 322 -31.07 -12.85 5.16
N ILE A 323 -29.83 -13.17 4.78
CA ILE A 323 -29.25 -14.51 4.96
C ILE A 323 -29.13 -14.87 6.44
N ILE A 324 -28.72 -13.95 7.30
CA ILE A 324 -28.56 -14.16 8.75
C ILE A 324 -29.94 -14.21 9.45
N GLY A 325 -30.98 -13.63 8.86
CA GLY A 325 -32.32 -13.54 9.42
C GLY A 325 -32.60 -12.27 10.22
N PHE A 326 -31.83 -11.21 9.98
CA PHE A 326 -32.08 -9.89 10.57
C PHE A 326 -33.04 -9.07 9.72
N ARG A 327 -33.68 -8.09 10.36
CA ARG A 327 -34.53 -7.11 9.65
C ARG A 327 -33.64 -6.11 8.89
N ASN A 328 -34.10 -5.73 7.71
CA ASN A 328 -33.48 -4.64 6.94
C ASN A 328 -33.88 -3.28 7.47
#